data_7e4ba96e4ac7cc775bcff65cf4ce774f
#
_entry.id   7e4ba96e4ac7cc775bcff65cf4ce774f
#
_cell.length_a   1.000
_cell.length_b   1.000
_cell.length_c   1.000
_cell.angle_alpha   90.00
_cell.angle_beta   90.00
_cell.angle_gamma   90.00
#
_symmetry.space_group_name_H-M   'P 1'
#
loop_
_entity.id
_entity.type
_entity.pdbx_description
1 polymer ?
#
loop_
_entity_poly.entity_id
_entity_poly.type
_entity_poly.pdbx_seq_one_letter_code
_entity_poly.pdbx_strand_id
1 'polypeptide(L)'
;MTDREQYLPGPARGAHVQKDGEKWTLIVVRQLRHSPEKVWAALTDPAHLRQWAPFEANGNLGTVGANVKLTWVATSHVSETTVTRADAPRVLEYHDIRWELEGADGGTRLTLWHCIDRRFVAWGAAGWHISFDVLDLLLSGTPLGRTAGADLMKFAGWQRLVGEYASQFSIETPKSPPQTAQSS
;
A
#
# COMPACT_ATOMS: atom_id res chain seq x y z
N MET A 1 -19.69 19.36 -0.22
CA MET A 1 -19.22 17.93 -0.21
C MET A 1 -17.77 17.92 -0.66
N THR A 2 -16.87 17.42 0.15
CA THR A 2 -15.46 17.34 -0.24
C THR A 2 -15.26 16.18 -1.21
N ASP A 3 -14.21 16.22 -2.06
CA ASP A 3 -13.89 15.14 -2.99
C ASP A 3 -13.71 13.79 -2.25
N ARG A 4 -13.27 13.86 -0.98
CA ARG A 4 -13.13 12.70 -0.10
C ARG A 4 -14.47 12.05 0.27
N GLU A 5 -15.55 12.85 0.44
CA GLU A 5 -16.89 12.32 0.75
C GLU A 5 -17.57 11.71 -0.47
N GLN A 6 -17.11 12.08 -1.67
CA GLN A 6 -17.61 11.54 -2.94
C GLN A 6 -16.80 10.35 -3.43
N TYR A 7 -15.60 10.10 -2.85
CA TYR A 7 -14.75 9.01 -3.26
C TYR A 7 -15.40 7.66 -2.97
N LEU A 8 -15.47 6.82 -4.00
CA LEU A 8 -15.92 5.44 -3.91
C LEU A 8 -14.88 4.54 -4.59
N PRO A 9 -14.28 3.57 -3.86
CA PRO A 9 -13.33 2.67 -4.47
C PRO A 9 -14.00 1.83 -5.56
N GLY A 10 -13.30 1.65 -6.68
CA GLY A 10 -13.70 0.74 -7.74
C GLY A 10 -13.74 -0.72 -7.27
N PRO A 11 -14.14 -1.65 -8.16
CA PRO A 11 -14.15 -3.08 -7.84
C PRO A 11 -12.73 -3.60 -7.58
N ALA A 12 -12.61 -4.71 -6.82
CA ALA A 12 -11.34 -5.38 -6.57
C ALA A 12 -10.64 -5.72 -7.89
N ARG A 13 -9.36 -5.35 -8.00
CA ARG A 13 -8.57 -5.55 -9.21
C ARG A 13 -7.08 -5.53 -8.92
N GLY A 14 -6.31 -6.17 -9.82
CA GLY A 14 -4.86 -6.05 -9.84
C GLY A 14 -4.16 -6.60 -8.60
N ALA A 15 -4.80 -7.48 -7.84
CA ALA A 15 -4.20 -8.09 -6.68
C ALA A 15 -4.30 -9.62 -6.74
N HIS A 16 -3.26 -10.30 -6.29
CA HIS A 16 -3.25 -11.75 -6.08
C HIS A 16 -2.37 -12.10 -4.90
N VAL A 17 -2.43 -13.34 -4.46
CA VAL A 17 -1.68 -13.84 -3.32
C VAL A 17 -0.79 -14.99 -3.77
N GLN A 18 0.50 -14.89 -3.48
CA GLN A 18 1.44 -15.99 -3.58
C GLN A 18 1.57 -16.66 -2.22
N LYS A 19 1.37 -17.98 -2.20
CA LYS A 19 1.46 -18.81 -0.98
C LYS A 19 2.70 -19.68 -1.05
N ASP A 20 3.54 -19.59 -0.04
CA ASP A 20 4.72 -20.41 0.14
C ASP A 20 4.72 -20.97 1.58
N GLY A 21 4.09 -22.14 1.74
CA GLY A 21 3.80 -22.71 3.07
C GLY A 21 2.92 -21.75 3.91
N GLU A 22 3.43 -21.40 5.08
CA GLU A 22 2.76 -20.42 5.99
C GLU A 22 3.00 -18.96 5.57
N LYS A 23 3.95 -18.72 4.66
CA LYS A 23 4.26 -17.37 4.18
C LYS A 23 3.32 -16.98 3.05
N TRP A 24 2.63 -15.86 3.24
CA TRP A 24 1.76 -15.26 2.24
C TRP A 24 2.33 -13.92 1.78
N THR A 25 2.36 -13.73 0.47
CA THR A 25 2.79 -12.47 -0.14
C THR A 25 1.62 -11.91 -0.96
N LEU A 26 1.14 -10.76 -0.55
CA LEU A 26 0.19 -9.98 -1.31
C LEU A 26 0.93 -9.26 -2.43
N ILE A 27 0.45 -9.40 -3.66
CA ILE A 27 0.99 -8.73 -4.84
C ILE A 27 -0.10 -7.83 -5.40
N VAL A 28 0.19 -6.55 -5.51
CA VAL A 28 -0.75 -5.56 -6.05
C VAL A 28 -0.12 -4.83 -7.21
N VAL A 29 -0.80 -4.80 -8.36
CA VAL A 29 -0.36 -4.14 -9.57
C VAL A 29 -1.28 -2.97 -9.91
N ARG A 30 -0.70 -1.83 -10.25
CA ARG A 30 -1.45 -0.65 -10.67
C ARG A 30 -0.75 0.04 -11.85
N GLN A 31 -1.54 0.40 -12.86
CA GLN A 31 -1.07 1.26 -13.93
C GLN A 31 -1.30 2.72 -13.52
N LEU A 32 -0.22 3.50 -13.48
CA LEU A 32 -0.26 4.93 -13.17
C LEU A 32 0.13 5.74 -14.42
N ARG A 33 -0.52 6.87 -14.64
CA ARG A 33 -0.23 7.78 -15.78
C ARG A 33 0.84 8.81 -15.43
N HIS A 34 1.88 8.37 -14.71
CA HIS A 34 2.97 9.22 -14.22
C HIS A 34 4.30 8.53 -14.50
N SER A 35 5.35 9.31 -14.73
CA SER A 35 6.68 8.75 -15.00
C SER A 35 7.22 7.94 -13.82
N PRO A 36 8.09 6.94 -14.08
CA PRO A 36 8.72 6.18 -12.99
C PRO A 36 9.45 7.06 -11.99
N GLU A 37 10.08 8.15 -12.43
CA GLU A 37 10.81 9.09 -11.56
C GLU A 37 9.87 9.81 -10.59
N LYS A 38 8.69 10.22 -11.08
CA LYS A 38 7.67 10.87 -10.26
C LYS A 38 7.07 9.91 -9.23
N VAL A 39 6.80 8.68 -9.64
CA VAL A 39 6.33 7.62 -8.74
C VAL A 39 7.41 7.26 -7.72
N TRP A 40 8.67 7.13 -8.14
CA TRP A 40 9.80 6.86 -7.25
C TRP A 40 9.92 7.89 -6.13
N ALA A 41 9.83 9.18 -6.46
CA ALA A 41 9.85 10.24 -5.46
C ALA A 41 8.72 10.09 -4.44
N ALA A 42 7.52 9.69 -4.87
CA ALA A 42 6.39 9.44 -3.99
C ALA A 42 6.57 8.22 -3.07
N LEU A 43 7.36 7.22 -3.50
CA LEU A 43 7.67 6.02 -2.73
C LEU A 43 8.82 6.20 -1.73
N THR A 44 9.66 7.20 -1.90
CA THR A 44 10.92 7.33 -1.15
C THR A 44 11.01 8.54 -0.24
N ASP A 45 10.36 9.64 -0.63
CA ASP A 45 10.38 10.89 0.15
C ASP A 45 9.38 10.84 1.31
N PRO A 46 9.84 11.03 2.57
CA PRO A 46 8.95 11.04 3.74
C PRO A 46 7.80 12.04 3.65
N ALA A 47 8.03 13.20 3.04
CA ALA A 47 6.99 14.23 2.87
C ALA A 47 5.89 13.77 1.92
N HIS A 48 6.24 13.04 0.87
CA HIS A 48 5.26 12.43 -0.03
C HIS A 48 4.54 11.24 0.62
N LEU A 49 5.28 10.34 1.29
CA LEU A 49 4.70 9.17 1.96
C LEU A 49 3.60 9.56 2.95
N ARG A 50 3.76 10.65 3.70
CA ARG A 50 2.73 11.15 4.63
C ARG A 50 1.41 11.53 3.96
N GLN A 51 1.41 11.75 2.66
CA GLN A 51 0.22 12.20 1.93
C GLN A 51 -0.63 11.04 1.39
N TRP A 52 -0.05 9.84 1.27
CA TRP A 52 -0.76 8.71 0.65
C TRP A 52 -0.52 7.35 1.31
N ALA A 53 0.67 7.07 1.83
CA ALA A 53 1.06 5.74 2.30
C ALA A 53 0.38 5.37 3.62
N PRO A 54 0.15 4.06 3.87
CA PRO A 54 -0.42 3.58 5.13
C PRO A 54 0.58 3.61 6.30
N PHE A 55 1.77 4.13 6.07
CA PHE A 55 2.83 4.30 7.07
C PHE A 55 3.56 5.64 6.88
N GLU A 56 4.30 6.03 7.89
CA GLU A 56 5.26 7.14 7.85
C GLU A 56 6.68 6.60 7.94
N ALA A 57 7.60 7.28 7.27
CA ALA A 57 9.03 7.00 7.37
C ALA A 57 9.75 8.21 8.00
N ASN A 58 10.68 7.98 8.91
CA ASN A 58 11.47 9.05 9.51
C ASN A 58 12.71 9.45 8.68
N GLY A 59 12.94 8.83 7.53
CA GLY A 59 14.03 9.09 6.62
C GLY A 59 13.68 8.69 5.19
N ASN A 60 14.51 9.11 4.24
CA ASN A 60 14.36 8.78 2.83
C ASN A 60 14.64 7.30 2.57
N LEU A 61 13.76 6.63 1.83
CA LEU A 61 13.86 5.22 1.49
C LEU A 61 14.68 4.94 0.21
N GLY A 62 15.13 5.98 -0.47
CA GLY A 62 15.86 5.85 -1.75
C GLY A 62 17.36 5.56 -1.62
N THR A 63 17.88 5.31 -0.42
CA THR A 63 19.31 5.08 -0.16
C THR A 63 19.54 3.71 0.44
N VAL A 64 20.29 2.85 -0.26
CA VAL A 64 20.69 1.53 0.26
C VAL A 64 21.50 1.68 1.54
N GLY A 65 21.22 0.85 2.53
CA GLY A 65 21.86 0.88 3.85
C GLY A 65 21.28 1.89 4.83
N ALA A 66 20.33 2.74 4.41
CA ALA A 66 19.65 3.65 5.31
C ALA A 66 18.83 2.87 6.34
N ASN A 67 19.01 3.20 7.62
CA ASN A 67 18.17 2.71 8.71
C ASN A 67 17.00 3.66 8.91
N VAL A 68 15.80 3.14 8.76
CA VAL A 68 14.57 3.94 8.79
C VAL A 68 13.55 3.30 9.73
N LYS A 69 12.82 4.14 10.46
CA LYS A 69 11.65 3.72 11.25
C LYS A 69 10.40 3.95 10.44
N LEU A 70 9.61 2.89 10.29
CA LEU A 70 8.29 2.93 9.69
C LEU A 70 7.23 2.90 10.80
N THR A 71 6.34 3.88 10.81
CA THR A 71 5.21 3.91 11.75
C THR A 71 3.93 3.64 10.99
N TRP A 72 3.31 2.48 11.23
CA TRP A 72 2.06 2.08 10.58
C TRP A 72 0.86 2.80 11.19
N VAL A 73 0.11 3.51 10.35
CA VAL A 73 -1.00 4.39 10.82
C VAL A 73 -2.12 3.60 11.47
N ALA A 74 -2.44 2.41 10.95
CA ALA A 74 -3.55 1.60 11.46
C ALA A 74 -3.34 1.09 12.88
N THR A 75 -2.09 0.80 13.25
CA THR A 75 -1.75 0.09 14.51
C THR A 75 -0.84 0.90 15.41
N SER A 76 -0.32 2.02 14.93
CA SER A 76 0.78 2.78 15.56
C SER A 76 2.04 1.94 15.81
N HIS A 77 2.14 0.77 15.16
CA HIS A 77 3.31 -0.10 15.26
C HIS A 77 4.50 0.55 14.59
N VAL A 78 5.64 0.54 15.25
CA VAL A 78 6.91 1.03 14.73
C VAL A 78 7.80 -0.16 14.38
N SER A 79 8.22 -0.20 13.11
CA SER A 79 9.19 -1.18 12.62
C SER A 79 10.49 -0.47 12.27
N GLU A 80 11.62 -0.95 12.77
CA GLU A 80 12.94 -0.52 12.31
C GLU A 80 13.34 -1.39 11.10
N THR A 81 13.81 -0.74 10.05
CA THR A 81 14.21 -1.43 8.83
C THR A 81 15.44 -0.79 8.21
N THR A 82 16.15 -1.58 7.44
CA THR A 82 17.24 -1.11 6.57
C THR A 82 16.79 -1.23 5.13
N VAL A 83 17.05 -0.20 4.33
CA VAL A 83 16.82 -0.27 2.88
C VAL A 83 17.85 -1.23 2.29
N THR A 84 17.38 -2.36 1.78
CA THR A 84 18.23 -3.43 1.23
C THR A 84 18.52 -3.27 -0.24
N ARG A 85 17.63 -2.59 -0.97
CA ARG A 85 17.79 -2.29 -2.39
C ARG A 85 17.11 -0.97 -2.77
N ALA A 86 17.79 -0.17 -3.56
CA ALA A 86 17.28 1.09 -4.10
C ALA A 86 17.90 1.37 -5.48
N ASP A 87 17.38 0.70 -6.51
CA ASP A 87 17.78 0.88 -7.91
C ASP A 87 16.82 1.87 -8.56
N ALA A 88 17.05 3.16 -8.36
CA ALA A 88 16.17 4.21 -8.86
C ALA A 88 16.12 4.27 -10.39
N PRO A 89 14.96 4.45 -11.00
CA PRO A 89 13.61 4.48 -10.42
C PRO A 89 12.87 3.13 -10.57
N ARG A 90 13.54 1.99 -10.45
CA ARG A 90 13.00 0.68 -10.85
C ARG A 90 12.66 -0.28 -9.72
N VAL A 91 13.53 -0.40 -8.71
CA VAL A 91 13.35 -1.39 -7.64
C VAL A 91 13.70 -0.79 -6.29
N LEU A 92 12.82 -1.00 -5.31
CA LEU A 92 13.00 -0.56 -3.93
C LEU A 92 12.60 -1.70 -3.00
N GLU A 93 13.48 -2.04 -2.04
CA GLU A 93 13.21 -3.09 -1.05
C GLU A 93 13.61 -2.63 0.35
N TYR A 94 12.68 -2.83 1.29
CA TYR A 94 12.87 -2.63 2.71
C TYR A 94 11.82 -3.39 3.50
N HIS A 95 12.15 -3.84 4.70
CA HIS A 95 11.25 -4.61 5.54
C HIS A 95 10.64 -5.81 4.78
N ASP A 96 9.34 -5.98 4.83
CA ASP A 96 8.58 -7.01 4.12
C ASP A 96 7.96 -6.51 2.82
N ILE A 97 8.51 -5.42 2.26
CA ILE A 97 7.99 -4.72 1.10
C ILE A 97 9.03 -4.66 -0.02
N ARG A 98 8.58 -4.97 -1.23
CA ARG A 98 9.28 -4.73 -2.47
C ARG A 98 8.40 -3.95 -3.44
N TRP A 99 8.97 -2.98 -4.10
CA TRP A 99 8.37 -2.21 -5.18
C TRP A 99 9.12 -2.42 -6.47
N GLU A 100 8.38 -2.59 -7.56
CA GLU A 100 8.94 -2.53 -8.91
C GLU A 100 8.17 -1.52 -9.76
N LEU A 101 8.92 -0.73 -10.53
CA LEU A 101 8.40 0.30 -11.41
C LEU A 101 8.90 0.00 -12.81
N GLU A 102 7.97 -0.26 -13.72
CA GLU A 102 8.26 -0.46 -15.14
C GLU A 102 7.60 0.67 -15.92
N GLY A 103 8.38 1.36 -16.77
CA GLY A 103 7.82 2.32 -17.72
C GLY A 103 6.96 1.59 -18.75
N ALA A 104 5.70 1.99 -18.91
CA ALA A 104 4.77 1.38 -19.83
C ALA A 104 3.72 2.41 -20.31
N ASP A 105 3.46 2.44 -21.61
CA ASP A 105 2.38 3.23 -22.24
C ASP A 105 2.31 4.71 -21.78
N GLY A 106 3.48 5.35 -21.65
CA GLY A 106 3.59 6.73 -21.18
C GLY A 106 3.40 6.94 -19.70
N GLY A 107 3.39 5.88 -18.92
CA GLY A 107 3.25 5.89 -17.47
C GLY A 107 4.13 4.86 -16.79
N THR A 108 3.67 4.39 -15.64
CA THR A 108 4.38 3.40 -14.80
C THR A 108 3.45 2.25 -14.44
N ARG A 109 3.90 1.04 -14.68
CA ARG A 109 3.35 -0.15 -14.05
C ARG A 109 4.02 -0.31 -12.69
N LEU A 110 3.29 -0.04 -11.63
CA LEU A 110 3.74 -0.19 -10.26
C LEU A 110 3.31 -1.55 -9.72
N THR A 111 4.25 -2.32 -9.19
CA THR A 111 3.98 -3.58 -8.52
C THR A 111 4.50 -3.54 -7.10
N LEU A 112 3.64 -3.88 -6.16
CA LEU A 112 3.96 -4.08 -4.74
C LEU A 112 3.97 -5.56 -4.42
N TRP A 113 5.01 -6.04 -3.74
CA TRP A 113 5.02 -7.30 -2.98
C TRP A 113 5.07 -6.96 -1.50
N HIS A 114 4.12 -7.48 -0.75
CA HIS A 114 4.05 -7.27 0.70
C HIS A 114 3.85 -8.62 1.39
N CYS A 115 4.84 -9.07 2.14
CA CYS A 115 4.72 -10.24 2.98
C CYS A 115 3.79 -9.91 4.16
N ILE A 116 2.67 -10.61 4.25
CA ILE A 116 1.60 -10.27 5.18
C ILE A 116 0.97 -11.55 5.75
N ASP A 117 0.58 -11.51 7.01
CA ASP A 117 -0.18 -12.61 7.62
C ASP A 117 -1.50 -12.83 6.85
N ARG A 118 -1.84 -14.10 6.60
CA ARG A 118 -3.06 -14.48 5.86
C ARG A 118 -4.34 -13.86 6.43
N ARG A 119 -4.38 -13.61 7.74
CA ARG A 119 -5.54 -13.01 8.42
C ARG A 119 -5.79 -11.56 8.00
N PHE A 120 -4.75 -10.88 7.54
CA PHE A 120 -4.80 -9.48 7.14
C PHE A 120 -4.85 -9.28 5.62
N VAL A 121 -4.71 -10.34 4.82
CA VAL A 121 -4.48 -10.19 3.39
C VAL A 121 -5.62 -9.49 2.65
N ALA A 122 -6.88 -9.78 2.95
CA ALA A 122 -8.03 -9.10 2.32
C ALA A 122 -8.13 -7.62 2.74
N TRP A 123 -7.86 -7.34 4.01
CA TRP A 123 -7.79 -5.99 4.55
C TRP A 123 -6.62 -5.22 3.95
N GLY A 124 -5.47 -5.87 3.86
CA GLY A 124 -4.27 -5.31 3.24
C GLY A 124 -4.49 -4.98 1.77
N ALA A 125 -5.11 -5.88 1.01
CA ALA A 125 -5.43 -5.66 -0.40
C ALA A 125 -6.38 -4.46 -0.59
N ALA A 126 -7.44 -4.38 0.20
CA ALA A 126 -8.37 -3.26 0.16
C ALA A 126 -7.71 -1.94 0.59
N GLY A 127 -6.86 -1.97 1.63
CA GLY A 127 -6.10 -0.81 2.07
C GLY A 127 -5.13 -0.30 1.00
N TRP A 128 -4.35 -1.19 0.40
CA TRP A 128 -3.44 -0.82 -0.69
C TRP A 128 -4.17 -0.34 -1.94
N HIS A 129 -5.33 -0.94 -2.26
CA HIS A 129 -6.18 -0.46 -3.36
C HIS A 129 -6.50 1.03 -3.19
N ILE A 130 -7.03 1.41 -2.03
CA ILE A 130 -7.38 2.81 -1.75
C ILE A 130 -6.12 3.68 -1.68
N SER A 131 -5.04 3.21 -1.05
CA SER A 131 -3.77 3.95 -1.01
C SER A 131 -3.23 4.25 -2.40
N PHE A 132 -3.37 3.34 -3.37
CA PHE A 132 -2.95 3.58 -4.74
C PHE A 132 -3.86 4.57 -5.49
N ASP A 133 -5.16 4.55 -5.21
CA ASP A 133 -6.07 5.56 -5.75
C ASP A 133 -5.70 6.96 -5.19
N VAL A 134 -5.38 7.04 -3.88
CA VAL A 134 -4.91 8.28 -3.24
C VAL A 134 -3.58 8.75 -3.83
N LEU A 135 -2.65 7.82 -4.09
CA LEU A 135 -1.36 8.11 -4.75
C LEU A 135 -1.58 8.69 -6.15
N ASP A 136 -2.43 8.07 -6.96
CA ASP A 136 -2.71 8.52 -8.33
C ASP A 136 -3.32 9.91 -8.35
N LEU A 137 -4.27 10.18 -7.45
CA LEU A 137 -4.87 11.50 -7.28
C LEU A 137 -3.85 12.55 -6.80
N LEU A 138 -2.99 12.19 -5.86
CA LEU A 138 -1.90 13.06 -5.40
C LEU A 138 -0.98 13.46 -6.56
N LEU A 139 -0.54 12.49 -7.34
CA LEU A 139 0.36 12.71 -8.47
C LEU A 139 -0.32 13.47 -9.62
N SER A 140 -1.63 13.40 -9.72
CA SER A 140 -2.44 14.16 -10.68
C SER A 140 -2.73 15.60 -10.25
N GLY A 141 -2.32 16.00 -9.03
CA GLY A 141 -2.54 17.34 -8.51
C GLY A 141 -3.91 17.58 -7.89
N THR A 142 -4.67 16.51 -7.63
CA THR A 142 -6.00 16.54 -6.97
C THR A 142 -5.97 15.67 -5.69
N PRO A 143 -5.16 16.03 -4.67
CA PRO A 143 -4.93 15.18 -3.52
C PRO A 143 -6.21 14.95 -2.71
N LEU A 144 -6.55 13.70 -2.48
CA LEU A 144 -7.65 13.28 -1.61
C LEU A 144 -7.29 13.39 -0.11
N GLY A 145 -6.00 13.40 0.18
CA GLY A 145 -5.43 13.27 1.51
C GLY A 145 -5.28 11.81 1.93
N ARG A 146 -4.26 11.55 2.77
CA ARG A 146 -3.96 10.21 3.24
C ARG A 146 -5.20 9.57 3.89
N THR A 147 -5.44 8.32 3.53
CA THR A 147 -6.52 7.51 4.05
C THR A 147 -5.97 6.18 4.50
N ALA A 148 -5.91 5.98 5.81
CA ALA A 148 -5.35 4.78 6.41
C ALA A 148 -6.01 4.46 7.76
N GLY A 149 -5.85 3.24 8.23
CA GLY A 149 -6.37 2.81 9.52
C GLY A 149 -7.89 2.89 9.60
N ALA A 150 -8.42 3.43 10.70
CA ALA A 150 -9.85 3.54 10.94
C ALA A 150 -10.59 4.41 9.90
N ASP A 151 -9.89 5.33 9.23
CA ASP A 151 -10.50 6.17 8.20
C ASP A 151 -10.90 5.38 6.96
N LEU A 152 -10.23 4.26 6.67
CA LEU A 152 -10.60 3.37 5.55
C LEU A 152 -12.02 2.81 5.73
N MET A 153 -12.39 2.47 6.96
CA MET A 153 -13.68 1.87 7.26
C MET A 153 -14.85 2.84 7.10
N LYS A 154 -14.57 4.15 7.03
CA LYS A 154 -15.59 5.20 6.86
C LYS A 154 -16.03 5.36 5.40
N PHE A 155 -15.26 4.81 4.44
CA PHE A 155 -15.64 4.91 3.03
C PHE A 155 -16.80 4.00 2.69
N ALA A 156 -17.76 4.54 1.97
CA ALA A 156 -18.76 3.72 1.31
C ALA A 156 -18.04 2.72 0.38
N GLY A 157 -18.44 1.46 0.44
CA GLY A 157 -17.81 0.41 -0.37
C GLY A 157 -16.58 -0.26 0.25
N TRP A 158 -16.08 0.17 1.41
CA TRP A 158 -14.97 -0.51 2.09
C TRP A 158 -15.26 -2.00 2.34
N GLN A 159 -16.39 -2.32 2.99
CA GLN A 159 -16.77 -3.70 3.28
C GLN A 159 -16.98 -4.54 2.02
N ARG A 160 -17.56 -3.94 0.99
CA ARG A 160 -17.69 -4.57 -0.32
C ARG A 160 -16.34 -4.92 -0.90
N LEU A 161 -15.39 -3.98 -0.89
CA LEU A 161 -14.05 -4.17 -1.44
C LEU A 161 -13.27 -5.26 -0.67
N VAL A 162 -13.34 -5.28 0.65
CA VAL A 162 -12.74 -6.33 1.48
C VAL A 162 -13.34 -7.70 1.12
N GLY A 163 -14.68 -7.78 0.97
CA GLY A 163 -15.37 -9.02 0.60
C GLY A 163 -14.99 -9.51 -0.80
N GLU A 164 -14.85 -8.60 -1.76
CA GLU A 164 -14.43 -8.94 -3.12
C GLU A 164 -13.00 -9.52 -3.13
N TYR A 165 -12.06 -8.93 -2.39
CA TYR A 165 -10.71 -9.47 -2.26
C TYR A 165 -10.68 -10.79 -1.52
N ALA A 166 -11.45 -10.94 -0.44
CA ALA A 166 -11.56 -12.21 0.28
C ALA A 166 -12.06 -13.33 -0.63
N SER A 167 -13.08 -13.05 -1.43
CA SER A 167 -13.61 -13.99 -2.44
C SER A 167 -12.56 -14.34 -3.49
N GLN A 168 -11.86 -13.32 -4.01
CA GLN A 168 -10.80 -13.51 -5.01
C GLN A 168 -9.65 -14.37 -4.49
N PHE A 169 -9.32 -14.26 -3.20
CA PHE A 169 -8.24 -15.04 -2.56
C PHE A 169 -8.72 -16.39 -1.99
N SER A 170 -10.00 -16.70 -2.12
CA SER A 170 -10.64 -17.92 -1.59
C SER A 170 -10.46 -18.06 -0.07
N ILE A 171 -10.70 -16.97 0.66
CA ILE A 171 -10.70 -16.90 2.11
C ILE A 171 -12.03 -16.36 2.63
N GLU A 172 -12.32 -16.60 3.92
CA GLU A 172 -13.49 -16.00 4.55
C GLU A 172 -13.37 -14.48 4.62
N THR A 173 -14.47 -13.79 4.39
CA THR A 173 -14.54 -12.33 4.54
C THR A 173 -14.40 -11.97 6.02
N PRO A 174 -13.34 -11.24 6.41
CA PRO A 174 -13.17 -10.84 7.81
C PRO A 174 -14.25 -9.83 8.20
N LYS A 175 -14.92 -10.09 9.33
CA LYS A 175 -16.02 -9.25 9.85
C LYS A 175 -15.51 -8.01 10.60
N SER A 176 -14.31 -8.08 11.10
CA SER A 176 -13.65 -7.00 11.85
C SER A 176 -12.14 -7.05 11.61
N PRO A 177 -11.43 -5.92 11.82
CA PRO A 177 -9.99 -5.93 11.71
C PRO A 177 -9.41 -6.96 12.69
N PRO A 178 -8.45 -7.78 12.22
CA PRO A 178 -7.78 -8.70 13.11
C PRO A 178 -7.11 -7.91 14.23
N GLN A 179 -7.31 -8.34 15.48
CA GLN A 179 -6.61 -7.73 16.60
C GLN A 179 -5.12 -8.06 16.46
N THR A 180 -4.28 -7.04 16.54
CA THR A 180 -2.84 -7.25 16.68
C THR A 180 -2.62 -8.04 17.97
N ALA A 181 -1.97 -9.20 17.88
CA ALA A 181 -1.53 -9.90 19.07
C ALA A 181 -0.64 -8.94 19.86
N GLN A 182 -1.09 -8.55 21.04
CA GLN A 182 -0.24 -7.87 22.00
C GLN A 182 0.88 -8.87 22.34
N SER A 183 2.09 -8.56 21.89
CA SER A 183 3.28 -9.28 22.35
C SER A 183 3.40 -9.02 23.82
N SER A 184 3.16 -10.08 24.61
CA SER A 184 3.46 -10.11 26.05
C SER A 184 4.95 -10.12 26.25
#